data_ce5c8fa9a24c4ff7f229b7aa4a26515d
#
_entry.id   ce5c8fa9a24c4ff7f229b7aa4a26515d
#
_cell.length_a   1.000
_cell.length_b   1.000
_cell.length_c   1.000
_cell.angle_alpha   90.00
_cell.angle_beta   90.00
_cell.angle_gamma   90.00
#
_symmetry.space_group_name_H-M   'P 1'
#
loop_
_entity.id
_entity.type
_entity.pdbx_description
1 polymer ?
#
loop_
_entity_poly.entity_id
_entity_poly.type
_entity_poly.pdbx_seq_one_letter_code
_entity_poly.pdbx_strand_id
1 'polypeptide(L)'
;MEKSPVIRMWITNKNDKKITPEMNEAMVEFLSSAIDNGCTGSTFAEDEERVIVYTMWSDEVILERFRSSEIYKTKEQKIIQSFVSADFELSSDILFNSTAKILFKN
;
A
#
# COMPACT_ATOMS: atom_id res chain seq x y z
N MET A 1 23.31 -12.10 -10.38
CA MET A 1 22.34 -11.03 -10.65
C MET A 1 22.16 -10.18 -9.42
N GLU A 2 22.37 -8.90 -9.56
CA GLU A 2 22.22 -8.00 -8.43
C GLU A 2 20.75 -7.82 -8.09
N LYS A 3 20.44 -7.90 -6.79
CA LYS A 3 19.11 -7.58 -6.30
C LYS A 3 19.01 -6.07 -6.13
N SER A 4 17.98 -5.49 -6.69
CA SER A 4 17.73 -4.07 -6.57
C SER A 4 16.52 -3.85 -5.67
N PRO A 5 16.64 -3.08 -4.60
CA PRO A 5 15.49 -2.78 -3.76
C PRO A 5 14.47 -1.95 -4.52
N VAL A 6 13.20 -2.16 -4.19
CA VAL A 6 12.10 -1.46 -4.82
C VAL A 6 11.17 -0.88 -3.76
N ILE A 7 10.44 0.16 -4.15
CA ILE A 7 9.39 0.76 -3.35
C ILE A 7 8.07 0.64 -4.12
N ARG A 8 7.03 0.20 -3.41
CA ARG A 8 5.66 0.19 -3.93
C ARG A 8 4.92 1.34 -3.30
N MET A 9 4.31 2.19 -4.12
CA MET A 9 3.65 3.41 -3.68
C MET A 9 2.17 3.39 -4.04
N TRP A 10 1.33 3.81 -3.11
CA TRP A 10 -0.09 4.00 -3.33
C TRP A 10 -0.48 5.32 -2.71
N ILE A 11 -0.94 6.26 -3.54
CA ILE A 11 -1.37 7.59 -3.10
C ILE A 11 -2.80 7.82 -3.58
N THR A 12 -3.69 8.15 -2.66
CA THR A 12 -5.09 8.38 -2.94
C THR A 12 -5.49 9.79 -2.51
N ASN A 13 -6.22 10.50 -3.37
CA ASN A 13 -6.79 11.80 -3.04
C ASN A 13 -7.98 11.60 -2.09
N LYS A 14 -8.01 12.35 -1.00
CA LYS A 14 -9.09 12.26 -0.01
C LYS A 14 -10.39 12.93 -0.47
N ASN A 15 -10.30 13.97 -1.31
CA ASN A 15 -11.48 14.71 -1.78
C ASN A 15 -12.42 15.10 -0.63
N ASP A 16 -11.84 15.67 0.44
CA ASP A 16 -12.53 16.08 1.68
C ASP A 16 -13.10 14.93 2.51
N LYS A 17 -12.80 13.70 2.14
CA LYS A 17 -13.19 12.54 2.93
C LYS A 17 -12.17 12.28 4.04
N LYS A 18 -12.55 11.45 4.99
CA LYS A 18 -11.68 11.15 6.13
C LYS A 18 -11.38 9.66 6.19
N ILE A 19 -10.20 9.33 6.71
CA ILE A 19 -9.85 7.94 7.01
C ILE A 19 -10.71 7.49 8.19
N THR A 20 -11.47 6.42 7.98
CA THR A 20 -12.31 5.83 9.02
C THR A 20 -11.49 4.82 9.85
N PRO A 21 -11.97 4.45 11.06
CA PRO A 21 -11.34 3.37 11.83
C PRO A 21 -11.23 2.07 11.04
N GLU A 22 -12.22 1.73 10.20
CA GLU A 22 -12.20 0.52 9.38
C GLU A 22 -11.09 0.56 8.34
N MET A 23 -10.89 1.72 7.70
CA MET A 23 -9.81 1.91 6.72
C MET A 23 -8.45 1.77 7.40
N ASN A 24 -8.29 2.37 8.57
CA ASN A 24 -7.07 2.29 9.34
C ASN A 24 -6.76 0.84 9.73
N GLU A 25 -7.74 0.12 10.25
CA GLU A 25 -7.58 -1.29 10.63
C GLU A 25 -7.20 -2.17 9.44
N ALA A 26 -7.91 -2.02 8.32
CA ALA A 26 -7.63 -2.80 7.11
C ALA A 26 -6.22 -2.53 6.58
N MET A 27 -5.77 -1.27 6.63
CA MET A 27 -4.43 -0.90 6.18
C MET A 27 -3.35 -1.46 7.11
N VAL A 28 -3.55 -1.38 8.43
CA VAL A 28 -2.60 -1.93 9.39
C VAL A 28 -2.49 -3.45 9.23
N GLU A 29 -3.59 -4.15 9.02
CA GLU A 29 -3.57 -5.59 8.76
C GLU A 29 -2.80 -5.92 7.48
N PHE A 30 -3.03 -5.14 6.42
CA PHE A 30 -2.31 -5.32 5.16
C PHE A 30 -0.80 -5.14 5.34
N LEU A 31 -0.40 -4.05 6.00
CA LEU A 31 1.02 -3.74 6.19
C LEU A 31 1.70 -4.76 7.10
N SER A 32 0.99 -5.26 8.12
CA SER A 32 1.52 -6.34 8.97
C SER A 32 1.77 -7.61 8.15
N SER A 33 0.86 -7.95 7.24
CA SER A 33 1.05 -9.08 6.34
C SER A 33 2.23 -8.89 5.38
N ALA A 34 2.42 -7.64 4.90
CA ALA A 34 3.54 -7.31 4.04
C ALA A 34 4.86 -7.53 4.77
N ILE A 35 4.95 -7.07 6.02
CA ILE A 35 6.16 -7.25 6.84
C ILE A 35 6.44 -8.73 7.05
N ASP A 36 5.43 -9.54 7.34
CA ASP A 36 5.58 -10.98 7.52
C ASP A 36 6.03 -11.69 6.23
N ASN A 37 5.87 -11.07 5.08
CA ASN A 37 6.19 -11.64 3.78
C ASN A 37 7.39 -10.97 3.09
N GLY A 38 8.22 -10.26 3.85
CA GLY A 38 9.50 -9.77 3.35
C GLY A 38 9.60 -8.28 3.11
N CYS A 39 8.56 -7.51 3.42
CA CYS A 39 8.64 -6.05 3.37
C CYS A 39 9.68 -5.55 4.37
N THR A 40 10.59 -4.70 3.92
CA THR A 40 11.70 -4.20 4.74
C THR A 40 11.38 -2.87 5.41
N GLY A 41 10.35 -2.18 4.97
CA GLY A 41 9.90 -0.95 5.59
C GLY A 41 8.54 -0.56 5.03
N SER A 42 7.74 0.09 5.84
CA SER A 42 6.39 0.51 5.41
C SER A 42 6.02 1.83 6.08
N THR A 43 5.18 2.59 5.40
CA THR A 43 4.65 3.84 5.93
C THR A 43 3.20 3.99 5.50
N PHE A 44 2.37 4.36 6.46
CA PHE A 44 0.99 4.72 6.23
C PHE A 44 0.79 6.10 6.85
N ALA A 45 0.50 7.08 6.00
CA ALA A 45 0.44 8.47 6.41
C ALA A 45 -0.67 9.21 5.69
N GLU A 46 -1.05 10.34 6.22
CA GLU A 46 -1.99 11.23 5.56
C GLU A 46 -1.58 12.69 5.73
N ASP A 47 -1.90 13.48 4.74
CA ASP A 47 -1.92 14.94 4.86
C ASP A 47 -3.38 15.40 4.69
N GLU A 48 -3.61 16.70 4.54
CA GLU A 48 -4.97 17.22 4.39
C GLU A 48 -5.67 16.72 3.12
N GLU A 49 -4.91 16.39 2.08
CA GLU A 49 -5.44 16.07 0.77
C GLU A 49 -5.27 14.62 0.35
N ARG A 50 -4.31 13.88 0.95
CA ARG A 50 -3.90 12.57 0.46
C ARG A 50 -3.75 11.52 1.53
N VAL A 51 -3.96 10.27 1.13
CA VAL A 51 -3.57 9.08 1.88
C VAL A 51 -2.34 8.52 1.17
N ILE A 52 -1.28 8.23 1.91
CA ILE A 52 0.03 7.85 1.37
C ILE A 52 0.44 6.53 1.98
N VAL A 53 0.74 5.54 1.13
CA VAL A 53 1.21 4.23 1.56
C VAL A 53 2.47 3.88 0.79
N TYR A 54 3.54 3.54 1.50
CA TYR A 54 4.77 3.03 0.91
C TYR A 54 5.14 1.70 1.54
N THR A 55 5.59 0.77 0.72
CA THR A 55 6.22 -0.46 1.18
C THR A 55 7.54 -0.63 0.44
N MET A 56 8.59 -1.01 1.15
CA MET A 56 9.91 -1.22 0.57
C MET A 56 10.27 -2.70 0.64
N TRP A 57 10.98 -3.17 -0.38
CA TRP A 57 11.30 -4.58 -0.55
C TRP A 57 12.74 -4.72 -1.03
N SER A 58 13.43 -5.78 -0.58
CA SER A 58 14.83 -5.99 -0.96
C SER A 58 15.01 -6.29 -2.45
N ASP A 59 13.99 -6.85 -3.11
CA ASP A 59 13.95 -7.00 -4.57
C ASP A 59 12.51 -7.18 -5.04
N GLU A 60 12.33 -7.03 -6.35
CA GLU A 60 11.02 -7.12 -6.97
C GLU A 60 10.41 -8.52 -6.93
N VAL A 61 11.23 -9.55 -6.90
CA VAL A 61 10.75 -10.95 -6.85
C VAL A 61 9.99 -11.20 -5.56
N ILE A 62 10.51 -10.71 -4.44
CA ILE A 62 9.85 -10.86 -3.13
C ILE A 62 8.51 -10.09 -3.14
N LEU A 63 8.51 -8.87 -3.65
CA LEU A 63 7.27 -8.08 -3.78
C LEU A 63 6.23 -8.82 -4.62
N GLU A 64 6.61 -9.31 -5.80
CA GLU A 64 5.67 -9.98 -6.70
C GLU A 64 5.17 -11.30 -6.13
N ARG A 65 6.00 -12.00 -5.35
CA ARG A 65 5.57 -13.21 -4.64
C ARG A 65 4.45 -12.87 -3.64
N PHE A 66 4.62 -11.80 -2.89
CA PHE A 66 3.58 -11.33 -1.97
C PHE A 66 2.31 -10.94 -2.73
N ARG A 67 2.45 -10.15 -3.80
CA ARG A 67 1.31 -9.68 -4.59
C ARG A 67 0.51 -10.81 -5.25
N SER A 68 1.16 -11.95 -5.48
CA SER A 68 0.50 -13.12 -6.07
C SER A 68 -0.13 -14.04 -5.03
N SER A 69 0.05 -13.74 -3.74
CA SER A 69 -0.44 -14.62 -2.66
C SER A 69 -1.92 -14.40 -2.35
N GLU A 70 -2.53 -15.41 -1.77
CA GLU A 70 -3.92 -15.31 -1.30
C GLU A 70 -4.06 -14.30 -0.16
N ILE A 71 -3.04 -14.19 0.69
CA ILE A 71 -3.02 -13.22 1.78
C ILE A 71 -3.13 -11.81 1.22
N TYR A 72 -2.34 -11.47 0.19
CA TYR A 72 -2.40 -10.17 -0.46
C TYR A 72 -3.81 -9.89 -0.99
N LYS A 73 -4.38 -10.83 -1.73
CA LYS A 73 -5.71 -10.66 -2.33
C LYS A 73 -6.78 -10.42 -1.28
N THR A 74 -6.74 -11.18 -0.19
CA THR A 74 -7.70 -11.05 0.91
C THR A 74 -7.57 -9.71 1.63
N LYS A 75 -6.33 -9.31 1.94
CA LYS A 75 -6.08 -8.05 2.65
C LYS A 75 -6.37 -6.83 1.77
N GLU A 76 -5.99 -6.89 0.50
CA GLU A 76 -6.29 -5.82 -0.44
C GLU A 76 -7.80 -5.65 -0.61
N GLN A 77 -8.56 -6.74 -0.70
CA GLN A 77 -10.01 -6.68 -0.83
C GLN A 77 -10.64 -5.98 0.37
N LYS A 78 -10.14 -6.23 1.56
CA LYS A 78 -10.60 -5.56 2.78
C LYS A 78 -10.35 -4.05 2.73
N ILE A 79 -9.18 -3.64 2.25
CA ILE A 79 -8.85 -2.23 2.06
C ILE A 79 -9.84 -1.60 1.07
N ILE A 80 -10.03 -2.23 -0.08
CA ILE A 80 -10.94 -1.72 -1.11
C ILE A 80 -12.34 -1.53 -0.55
N GLN A 81 -12.87 -2.53 0.15
CA GLN A 81 -14.19 -2.45 0.77
C GLN A 81 -14.30 -1.31 1.78
N SER A 82 -13.28 -1.12 2.60
CA SER A 82 -13.27 -0.06 3.61
C SER A 82 -13.25 1.33 2.98
N PHE A 83 -12.51 1.50 1.89
CA PHE A 83 -12.47 2.77 1.16
C PHE A 83 -13.80 3.05 0.46
N VAL A 84 -14.37 2.06 -0.20
CA VAL A 84 -15.66 2.20 -0.87
C VAL A 84 -16.77 2.53 0.14
N SER A 85 -16.74 1.90 1.32
CA SER A 85 -17.71 2.18 2.39
C SER A 85 -17.58 3.61 2.93
N ALA A 86 -16.43 4.24 2.75
CA ALA A 86 -16.17 5.63 3.14
C ALA A 86 -16.35 6.61 1.97
N ASP A 87 -17.03 6.17 0.93
CA ASP A 87 -17.37 6.97 -0.27
C ASP A 87 -16.17 7.35 -1.15
N PHE A 88 -15.04 6.65 -1.03
CA PHE A 88 -13.93 6.81 -1.99
C PHE A 88 -14.27 6.14 -3.31
N GLU A 89 -13.95 6.83 -4.39
CA GLU A 89 -14.06 6.30 -5.75
C GLU A 89 -12.68 5.90 -6.23
N LEU A 90 -12.29 4.65 -6.02
CA LEU A 90 -10.93 4.20 -6.27
C LEU A 90 -10.48 4.39 -7.72
N SER A 91 -11.39 4.34 -8.67
CA SER A 91 -11.06 4.55 -10.09
C SER A 91 -10.61 5.98 -10.40
N SER A 92 -11.11 6.97 -9.64
CA SER A 92 -10.79 8.39 -9.86
C SER A 92 -9.97 9.01 -8.73
N ASP A 93 -10.05 8.47 -7.52
CA ASP A 93 -9.34 9.03 -6.36
C ASP A 93 -7.89 8.57 -6.26
N ILE A 94 -7.53 7.42 -6.85
CA ILE A 94 -6.14 6.96 -6.83
C ILE A 94 -5.31 7.86 -7.74
N LEU A 95 -4.35 8.56 -7.15
CA LEU A 95 -3.43 9.44 -7.87
C LEU A 95 -2.21 8.67 -8.37
N PHE A 96 -1.78 7.67 -7.61
CA PHE A 96 -0.53 6.97 -7.89
C PHE A 96 -0.60 5.55 -7.33
N ASN A 97 -0.22 4.57 -8.13
CA ASN A 97 -0.16 3.17 -7.71
C ASN A 97 0.88 2.47 -8.58
N SER A 98 2.13 2.47 -8.13
CA SER A 98 3.21 1.91 -8.95
C SER A 98 4.37 1.43 -8.10
N THR A 99 5.27 0.70 -8.76
CA THR A 99 6.53 0.22 -8.18
C THR A 99 7.68 0.97 -8.84
N ALA A 100 8.65 1.39 -8.04
CA ALA A 100 9.84 2.08 -8.54
C ALA A 100 11.08 1.46 -7.94
N LYS A 101 12.19 1.55 -8.68
CA LYS A 101 13.49 1.10 -8.21
C LYS A 101 14.04 2.13 -7.23
N ILE A 102 14.55 1.67 -6.10
CA ILE A 102 15.21 2.55 -5.13
C ILE A 102 16.64 2.79 -5.59
N LEU A 103 17.01 4.04 -5.81
CA LEU A 103 18.35 4.41 -6.27
C LEU A 103 19.29 4.73 -5.11
N PHE A 104 18.74 5.19 -3.98
CA PHE A 104 19.50 5.45 -2.77
C PHE A 104 18.61 5.14 -1.56
N LYS A 105 19.19 4.44 -0.60
CA LYS A 105 18.49 4.09 0.64
C LYS A 105 19.45 4.32 1.81
N ASN A 106 18.95 5.06 2.78
CA ASN A 106 19.68 5.36 4.00
C ASN A 106 19.71 4.14 4.95
#